data_628db10170c04fb87322c8b8dd92803c
#
_entry.id   628db10170c04fb87322c8b8dd92803c
#
_cell.length_a   1.000
_cell.length_b   1.000
_cell.length_c   1.000
_cell.angle_alpha   90.00
_cell.angle_beta   90.00
_cell.angle_gamma   90.00
#
_symmetry.space_group_name_H-M   'P 1'
#
loop_
_entity.id
_entity.type
_entity.pdbx_description
1 polymer ?
#
loop_
_entity_poly.entity_id
_entity_poly.type
_entity_poly.pdbx_seq_one_letter_code
_entity_poly.pdbx_strand_id
1 'polypeptide(L)'
;MNKALMVTKRDGKLEPINLDKIHRVITWAAEGLDNVSVSQVELRSHIQFYEGIRTSDIHETIIKAAADLISKDTPDYQYLAARLAVFHLRKKAYGHFDPPRLYDHVKKLVRMGKYDHALLDDYTREEWDEMDGFIDHWRDMTFSYAAVKQLEGKYLVQNRVTGEIYESAQFLYLLLRDRKSVV
;
A
#
# COMPACT_ATOMS: atom_id res chain seq x y z
N MET A 1 25.99 -18.83 18.67
CA MET A 1 25.79 -17.61 17.83
C MET A 1 24.45 -17.69 17.21
N ASN A 2 23.50 -16.84 17.64
CA ASN A 2 22.19 -16.75 16.97
C ASN A 2 22.42 -16.13 15.58
N LYS A 3 22.27 -16.94 14.54
CA LYS A 3 22.37 -16.49 13.15
C LYS A 3 21.14 -15.58 12.89
N ALA A 4 21.38 -14.33 12.51
CA ALA A 4 20.29 -13.43 12.16
C ALA A 4 19.50 -14.01 10.98
N LEU A 5 18.17 -13.97 11.05
CA LEU A 5 17.29 -14.39 9.96
C LEU A 5 17.59 -13.55 8.71
N MET A 6 17.81 -14.18 7.58
CA MET A 6 18.00 -13.49 6.29
C MET A 6 16.69 -13.30 5.57
N VAL A 7 16.55 -12.17 4.87
CA VAL A 7 15.36 -11.83 4.07
C VAL A 7 15.74 -11.52 2.64
N THR A 8 14.85 -11.83 1.72
CA THR A 8 15.03 -11.55 0.28
C THR A 8 14.38 -10.21 -0.06
N LYS A 9 15.17 -9.28 -0.58
CA LYS A 9 14.73 -7.98 -1.07
C LYS A 9 14.06 -8.10 -2.45
N ARG A 10 13.41 -7.03 -2.90
CA ARG A 10 12.76 -6.98 -4.23
C ARG A 10 13.75 -7.14 -5.40
N ASP A 11 15.01 -6.74 -5.21
CA ASP A 11 16.11 -6.90 -6.18
C ASP A 11 16.77 -8.30 -6.11
N GLY A 12 16.25 -9.20 -5.27
CA GLY A 12 16.76 -10.56 -5.08
C GLY A 12 17.93 -10.68 -4.10
N LYS A 13 18.43 -9.57 -3.55
CA LYS A 13 19.53 -9.61 -2.57
C LYS A 13 19.05 -10.15 -1.23
N LEU A 14 19.95 -10.89 -0.57
CA LEU A 14 19.77 -11.34 0.80
C LEU A 14 20.41 -10.34 1.76
N GLU A 15 19.66 -9.95 2.80
CA GLU A 15 20.19 -9.14 3.91
C GLU A 15 19.59 -9.61 5.23
N PRO A 16 20.26 -9.33 6.38
CA PRO A 16 19.68 -9.61 7.68
C PRO A 16 18.34 -8.88 7.88
N ILE A 17 17.37 -9.57 8.50
CA ILE A 17 16.10 -8.94 8.86
C ILE A 17 16.37 -7.73 9.78
N ASN A 18 15.69 -6.63 9.50
CA ASN A 18 15.74 -5.44 10.32
C ASN A 18 14.43 -5.28 11.09
N LEU A 19 14.38 -5.78 12.32
CA LEU A 19 13.22 -5.72 13.19
C LEU A 19 12.86 -4.28 13.59
N ASP A 20 13.86 -3.39 13.71
CA ASP A 20 13.61 -1.98 14.04
C ASP A 20 12.83 -1.26 12.93
N LYS A 21 13.05 -1.64 11.66
CA LYS A 21 12.22 -1.12 10.54
C LYS A 21 10.79 -1.60 10.63
N ILE A 22 10.57 -2.85 11.01
CA ILE A 22 9.24 -3.43 11.20
C ILE A 22 8.55 -2.71 12.35
N HIS A 23 9.21 -2.60 13.50
CA HIS A 23 8.72 -1.89 14.68
C HIS A 23 8.28 -0.46 14.34
N ARG A 24 9.12 0.31 13.64
CA ARG A 24 8.80 1.70 13.25
C ARG A 24 7.59 1.80 12.35
N VAL A 25 7.41 0.88 11.40
CA VAL A 25 6.25 0.89 10.50
C VAL A 25 4.97 0.56 11.25
N ILE A 26 5.00 -0.41 12.17
CA ILE A 26 3.81 -0.77 12.97
C ILE A 26 3.49 0.38 13.95
N THR A 27 4.49 0.97 14.60
CA THR A 27 4.33 2.11 15.52
C THR A 27 3.72 3.32 14.79
N TRP A 28 4.25 3.68 13.62
CA TRP A 28 3.69 4.73 12.78
C TRP A 28 2.22 4.45 12.41
N ALA A 29 1.90 3.22 12.04
CA ALA A 29 0.52 2.86 11.68
C ALA A 29 -0.43 2.89 12.90
N ALA A 30 0.10 2.74 14.11
CA ALA A 30 -0.65 2.79 15.38
C ALA A 30 -0.86 4.21 15.92
N GLU A 31 -0.18 5.23 15.37
CA GLU A 31 -0.26 6.61 15.87
C GLU A 31 -1.71 7.11 15.91
N GLY A 32 -2.13 7.61 17.09
CA GLY A 32 -3.46 8.15 17.32
C GLY A 32 -4.59 7.10 17.32
N LEU A 33 -4.27 5.81 17.41
CA LEU A 33 -5.25 4.74 17.62
C LEU A 33 -5.23 4.29 19.08
N ASP A 34 -6.43 4.15 19.66
CA ASP A 34 -6.59 3.63 21.00
C ASP A 34 -6.67 2.10 21.00
N ASN A 35 -6.34 1.48 22.13
CA ASN A 35 -6.50 0.02 22.34
C ASN A 35 -5.82 -0.89 21.29
N VAL A 36 -4.75 -0.42 20.66
CA VAL A 36 -3.89 -1.23 19.80
C VAL A 36 -2.53 -1.47 20.45
N SER A 37 -1.97 -2.66 20.29
CA SER A 37 -0.66 -3.04 20.83
C SER A 37 0.29 -3.42 19.71
N VAL A 38 1.31 -2.59 19.52
CA VAL A 38 2.41 -2.85 18.56
C VAL A 38 3.05 -4.20 18.85
N SER A 39 3.35 -4.47 20.12
CA SER A 39 4.00 -5.73 20.54
C SER A 39 3.17 -6.98 20.23
N GLN A 40 1.83 -6.90 20.32
CA GLN A 40 0.98 -8.04 19.95
C GLN A 40 1.04 -8.34 18.45
N VAL A 41 1.06 -7.30 17.61
CA VAL A 41 1.20 -7.48 16.15
C VAL A 41 2.56 -8.05 15.81
N GLU A 42 3.62 -7.54 16.45
CA GLU A 42 4.99 -8.05 16.28
C GLU A 42 5.09 -9.52 16.65
N LEU A 43 4.64 -9.87 17.84
CA LEU A 43 4.69 -11.27 18.32
C LEU A 43 3.96 -12.21 17.35
N ARG A 44 2.75 -11.85 16.92
CA ARG A 44 1.96 -12.66 15.98
C ARG A 44 2.60 -12.78 14.61
N SER A 45 3.28 -11.73 14.13
CA SER A 45 3.94 -11.74 12.83
C SER A 45 5.30 -12.45 12.88
N HIS A 46 6.10 -12.21 13.91
CA HIS A 46 7.48 -12.73 13.99
C HIS A 46 7.52 -14.27 14.04
N ILE A 47 6.57 -14.91 14.68
CA ILE A 47 6.48 -16.39 14.73
C ILE A 47 6.23 -17.03 13.36
N GLN A 48 5.86 -16.24 12.35
CA GLN A 48 5.60 -16.70 10.99
C GLN A 48 6.77 -16.44 10.03
N PHE A 49 7.83 -15.75 10.50
CA PHE A 49 8.99 -15.45 9.66
C PHE A 49 9.90 -16.67 9.54
N TYR A 50 10.47 -16.89 8.36
CA TYR A 50 11.36 -18.00 8.02
C TYR A 50 12.56 -17.51 7.22
N GLU A 51 13.60 -18.32 7.15
CA GLU A 51 14.83 -18.00 6.42
C GLU A 51 14.55 -17.76 4.92
N GLY A 52 15.01 -16.64 4.39
CA GLY A 52 14.80 -16.26 3.00
C GLY A 52 13.45 -15.63 2.69
N ILE A 53 12.59 -15.38 3.69
CA ILE A 53 11.27 -14.72 3.48
C ILE A 53 11.42 -13.42 2.69
N ARG A 54 10.52 -13.19 1.74
CA ARG A 54 10.53 -11.94 0.97
C ARG A 54 10.04 -10.78 1.82
N THR A 55 10.61 -9.59 1.61
CA THR A 55 10.16 -8.38 2.31
C THR A 55 8.69 -8.02 2.02
N SER A 56 8.15 -8.39 0.83
CA SER A 56 6.71 -8.31 0.53
C SER A 56 5.88 -9.17 1.47
N ASP A 57 6.32 -10.41 1.67
CA ASP A 57 5.58 -11.42 2.45
C ASP A 57 5.63 -11.08 3.95
N ILE A 58 6.72 -10.45 4.41
CA ILE A 58 6.80 -9.86 5.75
C ILE A 58 5.68 -8.81 5.95
N HIS A 59 5.51 -7.89 4.98
CA HIS A 59 4.44 -6.89 5.06
C HIS A 59 3.05 -7.52 5.07
N GLU A 60 2.80 -8.52 4.23
CA GLU A 60 1.53 -9.24 4.19
C GLU A 60 1.26 -9.98 5.51
N THR A 61 2.30 -10.59 6.10
CA THR A 61 2.22 -11.25 7.41
C THR A 61 1.86 -10.27 8.53
N ILE A 62 2.47 -9.08 8.54
CA ILE A 62 2.19 -8.03 9.53
C ILE A 62 0.75 -7.52 9.37
N ILE A 63 0.31 -7.27 8.14
CA ILE A 63 -1.07 -6.85 7.85
C ILE A 63 -2.06 -7.89 8.36
N LYS A 64 -1.81 -9.18 8.07
CA LYS A 64 -2.64 -10.28 8.54
C LYS A 64 -2.65 -10.36 10.06
N ALA A 65 -1.50 -10.26 10.72
CA ALA A 65 -1.38 -10.28 12.17
C ALA A 65 -2.21 -9.16 12.82
N ALA A 66 -2.22 -7.96 12.25
CA ALA A 66 -3.04 -6.85 12.71
C ALA A 66 -4.54 -7.10 12.44
N ALA A 67 -4.88 -7.63 11.27
CA ALA A 67 -6.27 -7.94 10.90
C ALA A 67 -6.89 -9.04 11.79
N ASP A 68 -6.10 -10.04 12.17
CA ASP A 68 -6.52 -11.13 13.07
C ASP A 68 -6.81 -10.65 14.51
N LEU A 69 -6.42 -9.42 14.86
CA LEU A 69 -6.71 -8.77 16.15
C LEU A 69 -7.97 -7.91 16.11
N ILE A 70 -8.61 -7.75 14.95
CA ILE A 70 -9.87 -7.01 14.85
C ILE A 70 -10.97 -7.78 15.59
N SER A 71 -11.57 -7.14 16.58
CA SER A 71 -12.67 -7.69 17.34
C SER A 71 -13.65 -6.59 17.75
N LYS A 72 -14.78 -6.99 18.35
CA LYS A 72 -15.74 -6.05 18.92
C LYS A 72 -15.12 -5.20 20.04
N ASP A 73 -14.19 -5.76 20.81
CA ASP A 73 -13.55 -5.11 21.95
C ASP A 73 -12.32 -4.29 21.53
N THR A 74 -11.74 -4.58 20.36
CA THR A 74 -10.55 -3.92 19.82
C THR A 74 -10.76 -3.49 18.35
N PRO A 75 -11.76 -2.63 18.07
CA PRO A 75 -12.14 -2.28 16.71
C PRO A 75 -11.05 -1.47 15.96
N ASP A 76 -10.18 -0.76 16.69
CA ASP A 76 -9.18 0.12 16.10
C ASP A 76 -8.07 -0.63 15.34
N TYR A 77 -7.92 -1.93 15.58
CA TYR A 77 -7.05 -2.75 14.73
C TYR A 77 -7.47 -2.76 13.26
N GLN A 78 -8.74 -2.44 12.93
CA GLN A 78 -9.15 -2.28 11.52
C GLN A 78 -8.42 -1.12 10.84
N TYR A 79 -8.17 -0.02 11.57
CA TYR A 79 -7.42 1.13 11.03
C TYR A 79 -5.93 0.87 11.01
N LEU A 80 -5.40 0.19 12.03
CA LEU A 80 -4.01 -0.25 12.03
C LEU A 80 -3.71 -1.16 10.83
N ALA A 81 -4.52 -2.19 10.62
CA ALA A 81 -4.37 -3.10 9.48
C ALA A 81 -4.55 -2.37 8.13
N ALA A 82 -5.48 -1.40 8.05
CA ALA A 82 -5.69 -0.58 6.87
C ALA A 82 -4.46 0.27 6.53
N ARG A 83 -3.89 0.99 7.51
CA ARG A 83 -2.71 1.84 7.30
C ARG A 83 -1.49 1.01 6.86
N LEU A 84 -1.29 -0.16 7.46
CA LEU A 84 -0.26 -1.11 7.03
C LEU A 84 -0.51 -1.60 5.59
N ALA A 85 -1.77 -1.88 5.23
CA ALA A 85 -2.14 -2.29 3.88
C ALA A 85 -1.94 -1.15 2.85
N VAL A 86 -2.32 0.09 3.18
CA VAL A 86 -2.05 1.28 2.33
C VAL A 86 -0.54 1.49 2.14
N PHE A 87 0.24 1.36 3.21
CA PHE A 87 1.71 1.44 3.12
C PHE A 87 2.27 0.41 2.13
N HIS A 88 1.81 -0.83 2.23
CA HIS A 88 2.24 -1.91 1.35
C HIS A 88 1.77 -1.69 -0.10
N LEU A 89 0.52 -1.27 -0.28
CA LEU A 89 -0.09 -0.95 -1.56
C LEU A 89 0.70 0.14 -2.31
N ARG A 90 1.04 1.25 -1.65
CA ARG A 90 1.83 2.33 -2.25
C ARG A 90 3.23 1.86 -2.65
N LYS A 91 3.86 1.01 -1.84
CA LYS A 91 5.14 0.38 -2.21
C LYS A 91 5.02 -0.57 -3.40
N LYS A 92 3.89 -1.25 -3.57
CA LYS A 92 3.61 -2.06 -4.77
C LYS A 92 3.46 -1.16 -6.00
N ALA A 93 2.63 -0.11 -5.89
CA ALA A 93 2.29 0.75 -7.02
C ALA A 93 3.44 1.69 -7.45
N TYR A 94 4.16 2.23 -6.49
CA TYR A 94 5.13 3.31 -6.74
C TYR A 94 6.60 2.94 -6.47
N GLY A 95 6.84 1.85 -5.74
CA GLY A 95 8.19 1.48 -5.26
C GLY A 95 8.55 2.11 -3.91
N HIS A 96 7.86 3.16 -3.49
CA HIS A 96 8.04 3.90 -2.23
C HIS A 96 6.69 4.28 -1.60
N PHE A 97 6.74 4.87 -0.40
CA PHE A 97 5.51 5.20 0.34
C PHE A 97 4.82 6.47 -0.19
N ASP A 98 5.60 7.50 -0.53
CA ASP A 98 5.05 8.77 -0.98
C ASP A 98 4.60 8.65 -2.44
N PRO A 99 3.33 8.93 -2.77
CA PRO A 99 2.88 8.89 -4.14
C PRO A 99 3.59 9.94 -5.01
N PRO A 100 3.87 9.63 -6.28
CA PRO A 100 4.43 10.60 -7.22
C PRO A 100 3.39 11.68 -7.56
N ARG A 101 3.82 12.74 -8.25
CA ARG A 101 2.91 13.71 -8.85
C ARG A 101 2.01 13.03 -9.88
N LEU A 102 0.74 13.43 -9.89
CA LEU A 102 -0.30 12.79 -10.71
C LEU A 102 0.10 12.72 -12.20
N TYR A 103 0.47 13.84 -12.79
CA TYR A 103 0.84 13.89 -14.21
C TYR A 103 2.00 12.96 -14.56
N ASP A 104 3.06 12.96 -13.74
CA ASP A 104 4.25 12.14 -14.01
C ASP A 104 3.91 10.65 -13.91
N HIS A 105 3.01 10.30 -12.99
CA HIS A 105 2.52 8.94 -12.83
C HIS A 105 1.67 8.49 -14.02
N VAL A 106 0.70 9.30 -14.43
CA VAL A 106 -0.17 9.03 -15.59
C VAL A 106 0.68 8.89 -16.85
N LYS A 107 1.59 9.83 -17.11
CA LYS A 107 2.52 9.80 -18.25
C LYS A 107 3.36 8.52 -18.28
N LYS A 108 3.85 8.06 -17.12
CA LYS A 108 4.59 6.79 -16.99
C LYS A 108 3.70 5.62 -17.38
N LEU A 109 2.46 5.56 -16.85
CA LEU A 109 1.56 4.44 -17.08
C LEU A 109 1.02 4.41 -18.51
N VAL A 110 0.78 5.55 -19.14
CA VAL A 110 0.45 5.63 -20.57
C VAL A 110 1.60 5.08 -21.42
N ARG A 111 2.84 5.46 -21.14
CA ARG A 111 4.02 4.91 -21.84
C ARG A 111 4.18 3.39 -21.67
N MET A 112 3.74 2.86 -20.53
CA MET A 112 3.75 1.43 -20.26
C MET A 112 2.52 0.68 -20.86
N GLY A 113 1.60 1.40 -21.52
CA GLY A 113 0.35 0.82 -22.05
C GLY A 113 -0.61 0.33 -20.97
N LYS A 114 -0.55 0.94 -19.76
CA LYS A 114 -1.44 0.62 -18.64
C LYS A 114 -2.61 1.57 -18.51
N TYR A 115 -2.44 2.78 -19.02
CA TYR A 115 -3.48 3.81 -19.13
C TYR A 115 -3.66 4.19 -20.59
N ASP A 116 -4.87 4.68 -20.93
CA ASP A 116 -5.19 5.19 -22.26
C ASP A 116 -4.43 6.51 -22.52
N HIS A 117 -3.96 6.66 -23.78
CA HIS A 117 -3.27 7.87 -24.22
C HIS A 117 -4.20 9.10 -24.17
N ALA A 118 -5.49 8.91 -24.40
CA ALA A 118 -6.50 9.96 -24.36
C ALA A 118 -6.45 10.80 -23.06
N LEU A 119 -6.08 10.20 -21.93
CA LEU A 119 -5.89 10.93 -20.67
C LEU A 119 -4.89 12.07 -20.76
N LEU A 120 -3.85 11.94 -21.60
CA LEU A 120 -2.85 13.00 -21.79
C LEU A 120 -3.25 14.02 -22.85
N ASP A 121 -4.16 13.65 -23.75
CA ASP A 121 -4.64 14.52 -24.82
C ASP A 121 -5.81 15.40 -24.36
N ASP A 122 -6.60 14.93 -23.40
CA ASP A 122 -7.81 15.61 -22.92
C ASP A 122 -7.53 16.76 -21.95
N TYR A 123 -6.34 16.83 -21.35
CA TYR A 123 -6.02 17.82 -20.32
C TYR A 123 -4.64 18.48 -20.57
N THR A 124 -4.60 19.79 -20.36
CA THR A 124 -3.36 20.56 -20.34
C THR A 124 -2.51 20.25 -19.11
N ARG A 125 -1.24 20.65 -19.15
CA ARG A 125 -0.34 20.49 -18.01
C ARG A 125 -0.84 21.25 -16.77
N GLU A 126 -1.37 22.44 -16.97
CA GLU A 126 -1.93 23.30 -15.92
C GLU A 126 -3.11 22.65 -15.24
N GLU A 127 -4.00 22.03 -16.01
CA GLU A 127 -5.15 21.27 -15.46
C GLU A 127 -4.70 20.05 -14.65
N TRP A 128 -3.64 19.34 -15.10
CA TRP A 128 -3.05 18.25 -14.31
C TRP A 128 -2.47 18.73 -12.99
N ASP A 129 -1.80 19.89 -12.98
CA ASP A 129 -1.22 20.47 -11.75
C ASP A 129 -2.31 20.96 -10.81
N GLU A 130 -3.45 21.46 -11.31
CA GLU A 130 -4.63 21.81 -10.52
C GLU A 130 -5.27 20.55 -9.91
N MET A 131 -5.48 19.50 -10.70
CA MET A 131 -6.00 18.21 -10.22
C MET A 131 -5.12 17.59 -9.15
N ASP A 132 -3.80 17.64 -9.30
CA ASP A 132 -2.84 17.16 -8.29
C ASP A 132 -2.99 17.92 -6.96
N GLY A 133 -3.34 19.22 -7.02
CA GLY A 133 -3.60 20.07 -5.86
C GLY A 133 -4.84 19.69 -5.05
N PHE A 134 -5.81 18.99 -5.63
CA PHE A 134 -7.00 18.48 -4.93
C PHE A 134 -6.76 17.17 -4.19
N ILE A 135 -5.64 16.50 -4.46
CA ILE A 135 -5.32 15.20 -3.89
C ILE A 135 -4.80 15.36 -2.47
N ASP A 136 -5.47 14.72 -1.53
CA ASP A 136 -4.97 14.53 -0.17
C ASP A 136 -4.76 13.05 0.10
N HIS A 137 -3.52 12.61 -0.05
CA HIS A 137 -3.12 11.22 0.16
C HIS A 137 -3.28 10.73 1.62
N TRP A 138 -3.41 11.65 2.60
CA TRP A 138 -3.65 11.28 4.00
C TRP A 138 -5.05 10.73 4.23
N ARG A 139 -6.01 11.05 3.38
CA ARG A 139 -7.36 10.47 3.43
C ARG A 139 -7.35 8.94 3.34
N ASP A 140 -6.36 8.35 2.67
CA ASP A 140 -6.21 6.89 2.64
C ASP A 140 -5.98 6.27 4.03
N MET A 141 -5.43 7.05 4.99
CA MET A 141 -5.15 6.59 6.36
C MET A 141 -6.40 6.49 7.24
N THR A 142 -7.54 6.96 6.76
CA THR A 142 -8.83 6.88 7.46
C THR A 142 -9.69 5.70 7.02
N PHE A 143 -9.24 4.92 6.04
CA PHE A 143 -9.98 3.75 5.57
C PHE A 143 -9.99 2.62 6.61
N SER A 144 -11.08 1.83 6.60
CA SER A 144 -11.08 0.54 7.26
C SER A 144 -10.31 -0.50 6.44
N TYR A 145 -9.85 -1.56 7.10
CA TYR A 145 -9.16 -2.66 6.42
C TYR A 145 -10.00 -3.29 5.29
N ALA A 146 -11.30 -3.48 5.53
CA ALA A 146 -12.22 -4.01 4.52
C ALA A 146 -12.30 -3.10 3.28
N ALA A 147 -12.33 -1.77 3.47
CA ALA A 147 -12.34 -0.81 2.37
C ALA A 147 -11.07 -0.89 1.52
N VAL A 148 -9.89 -0.95 2.17
CA VAL A 148 -8.62 -1.08 1.45
C VAL A 148 -8.56 -2.40 0.66
N LYS A 149 -8.98 -3.52 1.27
CA LYS A 149 -9.01 -4.81 0.59
C LYS A 149 -10.00 -4.85 -0.59
N GLN A 150 -11.12 -4.14 -0.47
CA GLN A 150 -12.09 -4.01 -1.56
C GLN A 150 -11.53 -3.17 -2.71
N LEU A 151 -10.85 -2.06 -2.41
CA LEU A 151 -10.16 -1.25 -3.41
C LEU A 151 -9.10 -2.07 -4.15
N GLU A 152 -8.22 -2.74 -3.41
CA GLU A 152 -7.16 -3.59 -3.94
C GLU A 152 -7.72 -4.74 -4.81
N GLY A 153 -8.79 -5.38 -4.35
CA GLY A 153 -9.35 -6.55 -5.03
C GLY A 153 -10.22 -6.25 -6.25
N LYS A 154 -10.86 -5.06 -6.31
CA LYS A 154 -11.90 -4.80 -7.34
C LYS A 154 -11.69 -3.54 -8.17
N TYR A 155 -11.20 -2.45 -7.57
CA TYR A 155 -11.33 -1.12 -8.18
C TYR A 155 -10.02 -0.56 -8.73
N LEU A 156 -8.89 -0.79 -8.07
CA LEU A 156 -7.60 -0.28 -8.53
C LEU A 156 -7.18 -0.89 -9.85
N VAL A 157 -6.59 -0.08 -10.72
CA VAL A 157 -6.00 -0.59 -11.97
C VAL A 157 -4.84 -1.50 -11.65
N GLN A 158 -4.93 -2.71 -12.17
CA GLN A 158 -3.96 -3.75 -11.90
C GLN A 158 -3.88 -4.77 -13.05
N ASN A 159 -2.77 -5.44 -13.15
CA ASN A 159 -2.64 -6.64 -13.96
C ASN A 159 -3.28 -7.82 -13.19
N ARG A 160 -4.41 -8.32 -13.66
CA ARG A 160 -5.16 -9.41 -13.00
C ARG A 160 -4.41 -10.74 -13.00
N VAL A 161 -3.46 -10.93 -13.91
CA VAL A 161 -2.68 -12.17 -14.00
C VAL A 161 -1.50 -12.14 -13.02
N THR A 162 -0.78 -11.01 -12.94
CA THR A 162 0.42 -10.88 -12.09
C THR A 162 0.13 -10.31 -10.70
N GLY A 163 -1.04 -9.70 -10.49
CA GLY A 163 -1.39 -8.98 -9.25
C GLY A 163 -0.63 -7.65 -9.08
N GLU A 164 0.02 -7.16 -10.14
CA GLU A 164 0.71 -5.88 -10.11
C GLU A 164 -0.30 -4.74 -10.11
N ILE A 165 -0.21 -3.87 -9.09
CA ILE A 165 -1.11 -2.72 -8.88
C ILE A 165 -0.38 -1.46 -9.33
N TYR A 166 -1.12 -0.55 -10.00
CA TYR A 166 -0.52 0.62 -10.65
C TYR A 166 -0.90 1.95 -9.99
N GLU A 167 -1.85 1.98 -9.05
CA GLU A 167 -2.33 3.22 -8.44
C GLU A 167 -2.78 3.02 -6.99
N SER A 168 -3.00 4.14 -6.28
CA SER A 168 -3.65 4.17 -4.97
C SER A 168 -5.03 4.84 -5.05
N ALA A 169 -5.76 4.83 -3.94
CA ALA A 169 -7.16 5.25 -3.91
C ALA A 169 -7.40 6.68 -4.40
N GLN A 170 -6.54 7.64 -4.04
CA GLN A 170 -6.75 9.04 -4.44
C GLN A 170 -6.63 9.22 -5.95
N PHE A 171 -5.69 8.55 -6.60
CA PHE A 171 -5.57 8.57 -8.06
C PHE A 171 -6.77 7.87 -8.72
N LEU A 172 -7.21 6.72 -8.16
CA LEU A 172 -8.43 6.06 -8.61
C LEU A 172 -9.62 7.02 -8.60
N TYR A 173 -9.90 7.67 -7.46
CA TYR A 173 -11.08 8.52 -7.32
C TYR A 173 -11.06 9.71 -8.28
N LEU A 174 -9.90 10.33 -8.48
CA LEU A 174 -9.76 11.44 -9.40
C LEU A 174 -9.96 11.01 -10.86
N LEU A 175 -9.36 9.88 -11.25
CA LEU A 175 -9.37 9.38 -12.62
C LEU A 175 -10.65 8.59 -12.97
N LEU A 176 -11.49 8.21 -11.99
CA LEU A 176 -12.75 7.50 -12.25
C LEU A 176 -13.73 8.30 -13.09
N ARG A 177 -13.75 9.63 -12.96
CA ARG A 177 -14.65 10.51 -13.70
C ARG A 177 -14.45 10.39 -15.22
N ASP A 178 -13.22 10.12 -15.65
CA ASP A 178 -12.83 10.13 -17.05
C ASP A 178 -12.69 8.74 -17.66
N ARG A 179 -12.80 7.69 -16.83
CA ARG A 179 -12.76 6.29 -17.29
C ARG A 179 -14.06 5.86 -18.00
N LYS A 180 -14.60 6.69 -18.88
CA LYS A 180 -15.78 6.31 -19.68
C LYS A 180 -15.53 5.15 -20.66
N SER A 181 -14.31 4.67 -20.79
CA SER A 181 -14.00 3.59 -21.72
C SER A 181 -12.62 2.97 -21.44
N VAL A 182 -12.53 2.10 -20.45
CA VAL A 182 -11.57 1.00 -20.46
C VAL A 182 -12.33 -0.25 -20.05
N VAL A 183 -12.92 -0.92 -21.01
CA VAL A 183 -13.41 -2.29 -20.93
C VAL A 183 -12.38 -3.18 -21.59
#